data_1af10b241ea24fda02bc2e403fc8c627
#
_entry.id   1af10b241ea24fda02bc2e403fc8c627
#
_cell.length_a   1.000
_cell.length_b   1.000
_cell.length_c   1.000
_cell.angle_alpha   90.00
_cell.angle_beta   90.00
_cell.angle_gamma   90.00
#
_symmetry.space_group_name_H-M   'P 1'
#
loop_
_entity.id
_entity.type
_entity.pdbx_description
1 polymer ?
#
loop_
_entity_poly.entity_id
_entity_poly.type
_entity_poly.pdbx_seq_one_letter_code
_entity_poly.pdbx_strand_id
1 'polypeptide(L)'
;MKGLKKLVCLVAAVAFATAVFGCGKAETKKEAETTQAINVAEQVSVKVTIDGSKGEDKAISCEETLELQGGSTVYDALAALCDKNGFEITGEPSYIKTIGGLGEGSFGSTACGWMFTVNGNYSTDTADVCQLNDGDDIVWTFMK
;
A
#
# COMPACT_ATOMS: atom_id res chain seq x y z
N MET A 1 -39.53 10.69 -31.86
CA MET A 1 -40.86 10.34 -31.32
C MET A 1 -40.70 9.97 -29.87
N LYS A 2 -41.16 10.85 -29.00
CA LYS A 2 -42.13 10.65 -27.91
C LYS A 2 -41.72 9.55 -26.91
N GLY A 3 -41.62 9.76 -25.61
CA GLY A 3 -42.25 10.77 -24.76
C GLY A 3 -41.72 10.72 -23.33
N LEU A 4 -41.72 11.85 -22.86
CA LEU A 4 -41.64 12.37 -21.51
C LEU A 4 -42.70 11.74 -20.58
N LYS A 5 -42.33 11.27 -19.40
CA LYS A 5 -43.23 11.22 -18.24
C LYS A 5 -42.52 11.58 -16.95
N LYS A 6 -42.76 12.83 -16.56
CA LYS A 6 -42.62 13.33 -15.20
C LYS A 6 -43.62 12.61 -14.29
N LEU A 7 -43.22 12.24 -13.09
CA LEU A 7 -44.15 12.05 -11.99
C LEU A 7 -43.61 12.75 -10.73
N VAL A 8 -44.28 13.83 -10.43
CA VAL A 8 -44.23 14.63 -9.20
C VAL A 8 -45.22 14.03 -8.22
N CYS A 9 -44.85 13.79 -6.99
CA CYS A 9 -45.75 13.67 -5.83
C CYS A 9 -45.00 14.29 -4.63
N LEU A 10 -45.32 15.42 -4.32
CA LEU A 10 -46.16 16.25 -3.48
C LEU A 10 -46.47 15.67 -2.09
N VAL A 11 -45.82 16.25 -1.10
CA VAL A 11 -46.28 16.79 0.21
C VAL A 11 -47.19 15.94 1.10
N ALA A 12 -46.79 15.77 2.35
CA ALA A 12 -47.65 15.94 3.51
C ALA A 12 -46.84 16.34 4.74
N ALA A 13 -46.97 17.60 5.10
CA ALA A 13 -46.60 18.12 6.40
C ALA A 13 -47.68 17.73 7.41
N VAL A 14 -47.30 17.18 8.57
CA VAL A 14 -48.17 17.15 9.76
C VAL A 14 -47.37 17.70 10.92
N ALA A 15 -47.75 18.90 11.28
CA ALA A 15 -47.36 19.52 12.56
C ALA A 15 -48.31 19.00 13.64
N PHE A 16 -47.74 18.48 14.74
CA PHE A 16 -48.42 18.37 16.01
C PHE A 16 -47.55 18.97 17.12
N ALA A 17 -48.00 20.13 17.58
CA ALA A 17 -47.53 20.76 18.78
C ALA A 17 -48.38 20.25 19.94
N THR A 18 -47.75 19.69 20.99
CA THR A 18 -48.33 19.67 22.33
C THR A 18 -47.22 19.95 23.32
N ALA A 19 -47.33 21.10 23.94
CA ALA A 19 -46.54 21.49 25.09
C ALA A 19 -47.09 20.77 26.32
N VAL A 20 -46.23 20.13 27.13
CA VAL A 20 -46.51 19.81 28.51
C VAL A 20 -45.29 20.20 29.34
N PHE A 21 -45.51 21.16 30.23
CA PHE A 21 -44.62 21.58 31.31
C PHE A 21 -44.40 20.41 32.29
N GLY A 22 -43.15 20.08 32.56
CA GLY A 22 -42.79 19.17 33.63
C GLY A 22 -41.36 19.48 34.09
N CYS A 23 -41.21 20.17 35.18
CA CYS A 23 -39.97 20.49 35.86
C CYS A 23 -39.35 19.21 36.41
N GLY A 24 -38.08 18.87 36.06
CA GLY A 24 -37.36 17.75 36.63
C GLY A 24 -35.93 17.68 36.08
N LYS A 25 -35.03 18.21 36.86
CA LYS A 25 -33.60 17.96 37.04
C LYS A 25 -32.82 17.37 35.86
N ALA A 26 -31.89 18.17 35.37
CA ALA A 26 -30.92 17.85 34.35
C ALA A 26 -30.07 16.61 34.68
N GLU A 27 -30.12 15.62 33.79
CA GLU A 27 -28.98 14.74 33.51
C GLU A 27 -28.72 14.77 32.02
N THR A 28 -27.64 15.42 31.67
CA THR A 28 -27.12 15.50 30.31
C THR A 28 -26.61 14.11 29.93
N LYS A 29 -27.45 13.33 29.28
CA LYS A 29 -27.01 12.12 28.57
C LYS A 29 -26.43 12.58 27.26
N LYS A 30 -25.12 12.73 27.24
CA LYS A 30 -24.32 12.94 26.06
C LYS A 30 -24.50 11.72 25.16
N GLU A 31 -25.34 11.86 24.14
CA GLU A 31 -25.47 10.91 23.07
C GLU A 31 -24.09 10.85 22.38
N ALA A 32 -23.39 9.77 22.59
CA ALA A 32 -22.15 9.50 21.88
C ALA A 32 -22.54 9.20 20.45
N GLU A 33 -22.40 10.19 19.60
CA GLU A 33 -22.33 10.03 18.17
C GLU A 33 -21.15 9.11 17.91
N THR A 34 -21.42 7.84 17.65
CA THR A 34 -20.43 6.89 17.18
C THR A 34 -20.10 7.28 15.74
N THR A 35 -19.23 8.26 15.61
CA THR A 35 -18.44 8.41 14.41
C THR A 35 -17.60 7.15 14.32
N GLN A 36 -18.01 6.20 13.50
CA GLN A 36 -17.10 5.15 13.05
C GLN A 36 -15.92 5.89 12.44
N ALA A 37 -14.83 6.01 13.19
CA ALA A 37 -13.55 6.35 12.63
C ALA A 37 -13.30 5.29 11.57
N ILE A 38 -13.41 5.69 10.30
CA ILE A 38 -12.84 4.97 9.18
C ILE A 38 -11.37 4.89 9.56
N ASN A 39 -10.93 3.72 9.98
CA ASN A 39 -9.52 3.44 10.23
C ASN A 39 -8.86 3.51 8.85
N VAL A 40 -8.47 4.72 8.46
CA VAL A 40 -7.56 4.92 7.33
C VAL A 40 -6.27 4.29 7.84
N ALA A 41 -5.98 3.07 7.39
CA ALA A 41 -4.71 2.44 7.66
C ALA A 41 -3.65 3.49 7.33
N GLU A 42 -2.81 3.81 8.32
CA GLU A 42 -1.74 4.78 8.17
C GLU A 42 -0.93 4.40 6.92
N GLN A 43 -0.85 5.30 5.95
CA GLN A 43 -0.06 5.06 4.73
C GLN A 43 1.37 5.46 5.01
N VAL A 44 2.29 4.72 4.43
CA VAL A 44 3.72 5.01 4.46
C VAL A 44 4.21 5.31 3.05
N SER A 45 4.97 6.37 2.90
CA SER A 45 5.60 6.77 1.65
C SER A 45 7.04 6.27 1.65
N VAL A 46 7.39 5.39 0.73
CA VAL A 46 8.71 4.76 0.67
C VAL A 46 9.31 4.91 -0.71
N LYS A 47 10.62 5.10 -0.77
CA LYS A 47 11.38 5.10 -2.01
C LYS A 47 11.91 3.70 -2.27
N VAL A 48 11.68 3.19 -3.48
CA VAL A 48 12.15 1.85 -3.88
C VAL A 48 12.96 1.95 -5.15
N THR A 49 14.16 1.39 -5.11
CA THR A 49 15.09 1.33 -6.24
C THR A 49 15.44 -0.11 -6.57
N ILE A 50 15.40 -0.47 -7.83
CA ILE A 50 15.99 -1.70 -8.38
C ILE A 50 17.23 -1.30 -9.18
N ASP A 51 18.40 -1.73 -8.72
CA ASP A 51 19.70 -1.55 -9.39
C ASP A 51 20.23 -2.90 -9.88
N GLY A 52 19.86 -3.25 -11.09
CA GLY A 52 20.37 -4.38 -11.83
C GLY A 52 21.43 -3.99 -12.86
N SER A 53 22.11 -2.87 -12.69
CA SER A 53 23.13 -2.35 -13.63
C SER A 53 24.26 -3.33 -13.93
N LYS A 54 24.56 -4.23 -12.99
CA LYS A 54 25.57 -5.30 -13.20
C LYS A 54 25.06 -6.48 -14.04
N GLY A 55 23.81 -6.41 -14.50
CA GLY A 55 23.16 -7.45 -15.30
C GLY A 55 23.60 -7.55 -16.76
N GLU A 56 24.54 -6.72 -17.20
CA GLU A 56 25.04 -6.67 -18.59
C GLU A 56 23.89 -6.41 -19.57
N ASP A 57 23.68 -7.30 -20.54
CA ASP A 57 22.61 -7.24 -21.56
C ASP A 57 21.19 -7.44 -20.95
N LYS A 58 21.11 -7.92 -19.72
CA LYS A 58 19.88 -8.07 -18.93
C LYS A 58 19.72 -7.00 -17.85
N ALA A 59 20.50 -5.93 -17.93
CA ALA A 59 20.46 -4.87 -16.94
C ALA A 59 19.06 -4.25 -16.83
N ILE A 60 18.57 -4.12 -15.61
CA ILE A 60 17.33 -3.45 -15.29
C ILE A 60 17.58 -2.38 -14.22
N SER A 61 16.87 -1.27 -14.32
CA SER A 61 16.93 -0.21 -13.30
C SER A 61 15.63 0.53 -13.28
N CYS A 62 15.06 0.72 -12.10
CA CYS A 62 13.95 1.62 -11.89
C CYS A 62 13.96 2.16 -10.46
N GLU A 63 13.37 3.33 -10.28
CA GLU A 63 13.24 4.00 -8.98
C GLU A 63 11.90 4.71 -8.94
N GLU A 64 11.13 4.49 -7.88
CA GLU A 64 9.87 5.18 -7.64
C GLU A 64 9.61 5.38 -6.15
N THR A 65 8.83 6.41 -5.84
CA THR A 65 8.21 6.57 -4.52
C THR A 65 6.83 5.93 -4.55
N LEU A 66 6.55 5.07 -3.58
CA LEU A 66 5.31 4.31 -3.47
C LEU A 66 4.59 4.68 -2.17
N GLU A 67 3.27 4.81 -2.27
CA GLU A 67 2.38 4.93 -1.11
C GLU A 67 1.83 3.53 -0.80
N LEU A 68 2.20 2.99 0.35
CA LEU A 68 1.82 1.67 0.81
C LEU A 68 1.01 1.75 2.10
N GLN A 69 0.35 0.68 2.47
CA GLN A 69 -0.33 0.59 3.76
C GLN A 69 0.69 0.43 4.89
N GLY A 70 0.42 1.01 6.05
CA GLY A 70 1.23 0.79 7.25
C GLY A 70 1.30 -0.70 7.59
N GLY A 71 2.51 -1.16 7.90
CA GLY A 71 2.80 -2.58 8.12
C GLY A 71 3.20 -3.35 6.86
N SER A 72 3.26 -2.70 5.68
CA SER A 72 3.83 -3.29 4.47
C SER A 72 5.30 -3.65 4.67
N THR A 73 5.74 -4.67 3.96
CA THR A 73 7.11 -5.20 4.02
C THR A 73 7.95 -4.74 2.83
N VAL A 74 9.26 -4.99 2.89
CA VAL A 74 10.17 -4.77 1.76
C VAL A 74 9.74 -5.57 0.53
N TYR A 75 9.20 -6.78 0.72
CA TYR A 75 8.65 -7.57 -0.38
C TYR A 75 7.42 -6.92 -1.00
N ASP A 76 6.49 -6.39 -0.19
CA ASP A 76 5.29 -5.71 -0.70
C ASP A 76 5.66 -4.49 -1.57
N ALA A 77 6.68 -3.75 -1.14
CA ALA A 77 7.20 -2.61 -1.90
C ALA A 77 7.86 -3.05 -3.22
N LEU A 78 8.65 -4.12 -3.21
CA LEU A 78 9.23 -4.69 -4.43
C LEU A 78 8.14 -5.17 -5.40
N ALA A 79 7.14 -5.90 -4.90
CA ALA A 79 6.05 -6.43 -5.71
C ALA A 79 5.26 -5.29 -6.38
N ALA A 80 4.91 -4.25 -5.62
CA ALA A 80 4.21 -3.08 -6.15
C ALA A 80 5.02 -2.35 -7.22
N LEU A 81 6.34 -2.18 -7.04
CA LEU A 81 7.21 -1.57 -8.04
C LEU A 81 7.31 -2.42 -9.31
N CYS A 82 7.46 -3.72 -9.14
CA CYS A 82 7.56 -4.67 -10.26
C CYS A 82 6.27 -4.73 -11.07
N ASP A 83 5.11 -4.78 -10.41
CA ASP A 83 3.80 -4.76 -11.07
C ASP A 83 3.60 -3.51 -11.93
N LYS A 84 3.99 -2.34 -11.42
CA LYS A 84 3.92 -1.07 -12.17
C LYS A 84 4.81 -1.06 -13.41
N ASN A 85 5.98 -1.70 -13.33
CA ASN A 85 6.99 -1.67 -14.39
C ASN A 85 6.97 -2.93 -15.28
N GLY A 86 6.08 -3.89 -15.01
CA GLY A 86 5.96 -5.12 -15.78
C GLY A 86 7.13 -6.08 -15.58
N PHE A 87 7.81 -6.02 -14.43
CA PHE A 87 8.86 -6.98 -14.08
C PHE A 87 8.28 -8.20 -13.38
N GLU A 88 8.66 -9.38 -13.84
CA GLU A 88 8.31 -10.63 -13.17
C GLU A 88 9.28 -10.89 -12.01
N ILE A 89 8.76 -11.31 -10.87
CA ILE A 89 9.53 -11.77 -9.72
C ILE A 89 9.43 -13.29 -9.65
N THR A 90 10.54 -13.99 -9.46
CA THR A 90 10.55 -15.43 -9.18
C THR A 90 11.25 -15.73 -7.86
N GLY A 91 10.93 -16.85 -7.25
CA GLY A 91 11.38 -17.24 -5.92
C GLY A 91 10.25 -17.10 -4.90
N GLU A 92 10.62 -17.06 -3.63
CA GLU A 92 9.70 -16.89 -2.50
C GLU A 92 9.85 -15.47 -1.93
N PRO A 93 8.85 -14.93 -1.23
CA PRO A 93 8.96 -13.60 -0.60
C PRO A 93 10.17 -13.44 0.33
N SER A 94 10.62 -14.54 0.95
CA SER A 94 11.84 -14.58 1.77
C SER A 94 13.14 -14.74 0.98
N TYR A 95 13.06 -15.11 -0.31
CA TYR A 95 14.22 -15.36 -1.16
C TYR A 95 13.95 -15.09 -2.63
N ILE A 96 14.26 -13.89 -3.07
CA ILE A 96 14.06 -13.47 -4.45
C ILE A 96 15.14 -14.06 -5.36
N LYS A 97 14.73 -14.88 -6.32
CA LYS A 97 15.65 -15.51 -7.28
C LYS A 97 15.93 -14.59 -8.46
N THR A 98 14.88 -14.07 -9.11
CA THR A 98 15.03 -13.16 -10.24
C THR A 98 14.06 -11.99 -10.17
N ILE A 99 14.47 -10.85 -10.70
CA ILE A 99 13.61 -9.71 -10.99
C ILE A 99 13.80 -9.38 -12.49
N GLY A 100 12.70 -9.33 -13.25
CA GLY A 100 12.76 -9.06 -14.69
C GLY A 100 13.63 -10.04 -15.47
N GLY A 101 13.75 -11.29 -14.99
CA GLY A 101 14.59 -12.32 -15.60
C GLY A 101 16.08 -12.22 -15.28
N LEU A 102 16.51 -11.22 -14.49
CA LEU A 102 17.87 -11.09 -14.00
C LEU A 102 17.98 -11.68 -12.59
N GLY A 103 18.93 -12.53 -12.34
CA GLY A 103 19.16 -13.11 -11.01
C GLY A 103 19.94 -14.41 -11.03
N GLU A 104 19.60 -15.33 -10.14
CA GLU A 104 20.23 -16.64 -10.03
C GLU A 104 20.19 -17.38 -11.37
N GLY A 105 21.32 -17.90 -11.81
CA GLY A 105 21.47 -18.60 -13.08
C GLY A 105 21.67 -17.73 -14.32
N SER A 106 21.51 -16.39 -14.22
CA SER A 106 21.60 -15.49 -15.37
C SER A 106 22.92 -15.55 -16.14
N PHE A 107 24.00 -15.92 -15.45
CA PHE A 107 25.36 -16.03 -16.04
C PHE A 107 25.94 -17.45 -15.90
N GLY A 108 25.05 -18.46 -15.87
CA GLY A 108 25.50 -19.85 -15.65
C GLY A 108 26.03 -20.13 -14.25
N SER A 109 25.81 -19.22 -13.32
CA SER A 109 26.26 -19.30 -11.92
C SER A 109 25.09 -19.04 -10.96
N THR A 110 25.02 -19.80 -9.90
CA THR A 110 24.09 -19.57 -8.79
C THR A 110 24.67 -18.63 -7.72
N ALA A 111 25.91 -18.16 -7.92
CA ALA A 111 26.56 -17.23 -6.98
C ALA A 111 26.08 -15.78 -7.14
N CYS A 112 25.33 -15.47 -8.19
CA CYS A 112 24.72 -14.16 -8.39
C CYS A 112 23.29 -14.12 -7.84
N GLY A 113 22.84 -12.96 -7.39
CA GLY A 113 21.50 -12.82 -6.84
C GLY A 113 21.18 -11.39 -6.40
N TRP A 114 20.01 -11.21 -5.79
CA TRP A 114 19.55 -9.93 -5.32
C TRP A 114 19.76 -9.78 -3.80
N MET A 115 20.23 -8.61 -3.42
CA MET A 115 20.36 -8.18 -2.04
C MET A 115 19.63 -6.86 -1.87
N PHE A 116 19.08 -6.61 -0.69
CA PHE A 116 18.45 -5.32 -0.41
C PHE A 116 19.05 -4.61 0.80
N THR A 117 18.95 -3.31 0.80
CA THR A 117 19.23 -2.44 1.93
C THR A 117 18.01 -1.58 2.24
N VAL A 118 17.87 -1.22 3.51
CA VAL A 118 16.91 -0.20 3.98
C VAL A 118 17.72 0.91 4.60
N ASN A 119 17.53 2.13 4.09
CA ASN A 119 18.29 3.32 4.52
C ASN A 119 19.81 3.11 4.45
N GLY A 120 20.28 2.39 3.42
CA GLY A 120 21.69 2.09 3.17
C GLY A 120 22.27 0.96 4.02
N ASN A 121 21.49 0.30 4.88
CA ASN A 121 21.94 -0.79 5.73
C ASN A 121 21.38 -2.12 5.22
N TYR A 122 22.23 -3.16 5.17
CA TYR A 122 21.76 -4.51 4.91
C TYR A 122 20.88 -4.98 6.05
N SER A 123 19.73 -5.53 5.72
CA SER A 123 18.83 -6.13 6.71
C SER A 123 19.34 -7.51 7.13
N THR A 124 19.13 -7.85 8.40
CA THR A 124 19.29 -9.23 8.90
C THR A 124 18.02 -10.05 8.70
N ASP A 125 16.89 -9.37 8.45
CA ASP A 125 15.60 -9.97 8.21
C ASP A 125 15.39 -10.20 6.72
N THR A 126 14.56 -11.17 6.38
CA THR A 126 14.13 -11.42 5.01
C THR A 126 13.11 -10.37 4.56
N ALA A 127 12.94 -10.21 3.25
CA ALA A 127 12.12 -9.13 2.68
C ALA A 127 10.63 -9.23 3.06
N ASP A 128 10.14 -10.42 3.34
CA ASP A 128 8.76 -10.69 3.73
C ASP A 128 8.42 -10.35 5.19
N VAL A 129 9.44 -10.19 6.05
CA VAL A 129 9.25 -9.83 7.47
C VAL A 129 9.81 -8.46 7.84
N CYS A 130 10.68 -7.89 7.00
CA CYS A 130 11.25 -6.55 7.20
C CYS A 130 10.16 -5.50 6.93
N GLN A 131 9.57 -4.95 7.99
CA GLN A 131 8.51 -3.93 7.92
C GLN A 131 9.08 -2.56 7.57
N LEU A 132 8.28 -1.79 6.84
CA LEU A 132 8.63 -0.46 6.36
C LEU A 132 8.01 0.63 7.22
N ASN A 133 8.73 1.72 7.38
CA ASN A 133 8.28 2.95 8.00
C ASN A 133 8.18 4.07 6.94
N ASP A 134 7.45 5.11 7.29
CA ASP A 134 7.36 6.30 6.43
C ASP A 134 8.75 6.92 6.21
N GLY A 135 9.05 7.22 4.95
CA GLY A 135 10.32 7.80 4.51
C GLY A 135 11.46 6.79 4.30
N ASP A 136 11.22 5.48 4.42
CA ASP A 136 12.27 4.49 4.17
C ASP A 136 12.72 4.49 2.69
N ASP A 137 14.05 4.30 2.49
CA ASP A 137 14.71 4.15 1.19
C ASP A 137 15.19 2.70 1.03
N ILE A 138 14.55 1.97 0.13
CA ILE A 138 14.84 0.56 -0.15
C ILE A 138 15.59 0.46 -1.47
N VAL A 139 16.74 -0.19 -1.44
CA VAL A 139 17.54 -0.42 -2.65
C VAL A 139 17.80 -1.92 -2.83
N TRP A 140 17.24 -2.46 -3.90
CA TRP A 140 17.56 -3.82 -4.37
C TRP A 140 18.72 -3.76 -5.34
N THR A 141 19.83 -4.41 -5.01
CA THR A 141 21.05 -4.43 -5.82
C THR A 141 21.33 -5.84 -6.33
N PHE A 142 21.54 -5.96 -7.64
CA PHE A 142 22.03 -7.22 -8.21
C PHE A 142 23.52 -7.41 -7.93
N MET A 143 23.83 -8.53 -7.32
CA MET A 143 25.21 -8.94 -6.98
C MET A 143 25.66 -10.04 -7.93
N LYS A 144 26.87 -9.85 -8.52
CA LYS A 144 27.49 -10.78 -9.46
C LYS A 144 28.84 -11.26 -8.92
#